data_24190a1719143b05c749731fca7ab378
#
_entry.id   24190a1719143b05c749731fca7ab378
#
_cell.length_a   1.000
_cell.length_b   1.000
_cell.length_c   1.000
_cell.angle_alpha   90.00
_cell.angle_beta   90.00
_cell.angle_gamma   90.00
#
_symmetry.space_group_name_H-M   'P 1'
#
loop_
_entity.id
_entity.type
_entity.pdbx_description
1 polymer ?
#
loop_
_entity_poly.entity_id
_entity_poly.type
_entity_poly.pdbx_seq_one_letter_code
_entity_poly.pdbx_strand_id
1 'polypeptide(L)'
;RDATKWKVGTAYTANATEVAIGTEVDTFTVHYNTDENHIYIRSNSVDFDVTVSDGSGGTDITSFVGHKEVASFGKLPATLPQEAEWGYDGTNIEVDNDTNGFTIKVGGDTKEAQDDFYVYWNGKSWKETVKPRYTNVTDDEYKLKFDATTMPHQLRKAFDGDKVYFIFEQAPWKSRTVGDNDTNPFPSFTDYEINDVFFHRNRLGFLSDENVIFSEAGGFFNLFSTTTLTILDSEPIDVAVSNNQVSILRHAIPFNESLLIFSDLQQFKVSAGELLTPTSVSIDVSTNFEVDTRSKPVPAGRYVYFPFKRGSFSGVREYFLDISTETSDAQEVTAHVPEYINGNIVQLASSSNEDILLALGNTDKKNLYVYKYFWSGSDKLQSSWSTWTFDGEVLSMSILGSDVFLLIKRSSKLYLEKLTLSTDPASLVMDDSQSVHLDRRVELKTGGLTSIPYADATGVQYILQTGKIITLSDVSAQLALSKSVFAGIPFTFKYRVSEQVYKQNEVTVEIARLQIRNMSFNYSESGFFEVVVTPLPSSGRVARTNTFSGVIVGSTVLNKQTLQSGTFRVPVLSKSDNVIIEIQNNKHLPSRLQSAEYEGFLVVRSPRG
;
A
#
# COMPACT_ATOMS: atom_id res chain seq x y z
N ARG A 1 37.38 21.13 -59.47
CA ARG A 1 37.04 21.49 -58.11
C ARG A 1 38.30 21.92 -57.38
N ASP A 2 38.40 23.19 -57.01
CA ASP A 2 39.46 23.59 -56.10
C ASP A 2 39.01 23.34 -54.66
N ALA A 3 39.36 22.18 -54.20
CA ALA A 3 38.98 21.73 -52.85
C ALA A 3 39.70 22.50 -51.73
N THR A 4 40.53 23.47 -52.11
CA THR A 4 41.33 24.21 -51.12
C THR A 4 40.74 25.56 -50.74
N LYS A 5 39.65 25.98 -51.39
CA LYS A 5 39.03 27.28 -51.12
C LYS A 5 37.54 27.20 -51.06
N TRP A 6 37.01 27.45 -49.86
CA TRP A 6 35.59 27.60 -49.63
C TRP A 6 35.26 29.03 -49.23
N LYS A 7 34.11 29.53 -49.70
CA LYS A 7 33.63 30.83 -49.29
C LYS A 7 32.68 30.68 -48.13
N VAL A 8 33.08 31.14 -46.97
CA VAL A 8 32.22 31.30 -45.82
C VAL A 8 31.75 32.75 -45.80
N GLY A 9 30.50 32.98 -46.14
CA GLY A 9 29.88 34.29 -45.96
C GLY A 9 29.55 34.52 -44.50
N THR A 10 29.97 35.67 -43.97
CA THR A 10 29.30 36.18 -42.78
C THR A 10 27.84 36.37 -43.14
N ALA A 11 26.99 35.80 -42.35
CA ALA A 11 25.64 35.37 -42.61
C ALA A 11 24.67 36.33 -43.31
N TYR A 12 24.98 37.41 -43.80
CA TYR A 12 23.99 38.33 -44.34
C TYR A 12 24.55 39.41 -45.26
N THR A 13 25.76 39.31 -45.62
CA THR A 13 26.36 40.33 -46.55
C THR A 13 26.98 39.64 -47.73
N ALA A 14 26.80 40.27 -48.87
CA ALA A 14 27.33 39.84 -50.17
C ALA A 14 28.88 39.72 -50.24
N ASN A 15 29.59 39.86 -49.18
CA ASN A 15 31.05 39.79 -49.11
C ASN A 15 31.48 38.48 -48.44
N ALA A 16 31.41 37.39 -49.17
CA ALA A 16 32.00 36.13 -48.79
C ALA A 16 33.52 36.23 -48.67
N THR A 17 34.10 35.88 -47.55
CA THR A 17 35.53 35.75 -47.38
C THR A 17 35.94 34.32 -47.74
N GLU A 18 36.94 34.17 -48.64
CA GLU A 18 37.53 32.85 -48.84
C GLU A 18 38.39 32.47 -47.68
N VAL A 19 38.06 31.34 -47.08
CA VAL A 19 38.76 30.80 -45.92
C VAL A 19 39.43 29.49 -46.32
N ALA A 20 40.65 29.28 -45.90
CA ALA A 20 41.34 28.02 -46.10
C ALA A 20 40.65 26.92 -45.18
N ILE A 21 40.57 25.70 -45.74
CA ILE A 21 40.03 24.56 -45.01
C ILE A 21 40.80 24.36 -43.72
N GLY A 22 40.08 24.13 -42.61
CA GLY A 22 40.65 23.98 -41.26
C GLY A 22 41.02 25.30 -40.58
N THR A 23 40.60 26.46 -41.12
CA THR A 23 40.82 27.76 -40.48
C THR A 23 39.59 28.17 -39.69
N GLU A 24 39.80 28.62 -38.47
CA GLU A 24 38.76 29.22 -37.65
C GLU A 24 38.53 30.66 -38.06
N VAL A 25 37.28 31.03 -38.32
CA VAL A 25 36.87 32.41 -38.62
C VAL A 25 35.89 32.84 -37.55
N ASP A 26 36.20 33.90 -36.84
CA ASP A 26 35.46 34.55 -35.75
C ASP A 26 34.34 33.73 -35.06
N THR A 27 33.43 33.18 -35.83
CA THR A 27 32.26 32.44 -35.31
C THR A 27 32.13 31.03 -35.88
N PHE A 28 32.90 30.65 -36.89
CA PHE A 28 32.74 29.36 -37.56
C PHE A 28 34.05 28.60 -37.68
N THR A 29 33.96 27.28 -37.45
CA THR A 29 35.01 26.32 -37.76
C THR A 29 34.54 25.44 -38.92
N VAL A 30 35.36 25.31 -39.95
CA VAL A 30 35.05 24.55 -41.16
C VAL A 30 36.05 23.42 -41.33
N HIS A 31 35.59 22.19 -41.34
CA HIS A 31 36.41 21.01 -41.63
C HIS A 31 35.98 20.35 -42.92
N TYR A 32 36.94 19.95 -43.72
CA TYR A 32 36.70 19.18 -44.93
C TYR A 32 37.38 17.82 -44.84
N ASN A 33 36.60 16.76 -44.97
CA ASN A 33 37.10 15.40 -45.04
C ASN A 33 37.31 15.03 -46.52
N THR A 34 38.57 14.87 -46.91
CA THR A 34 38.94 14.53 -48.28
C THR A 34 38.63 13.09 -48.65
N ASP A 35 38.62 12.19 -47.67
CA ASP A 35 38.43 10.77 -47.89
C ASP A 35 36.97 10.41 -48.14
N GLU A 36 36.08 11.17 -47.50
CA GLU A 36 34.62 10.96 -47.56
C GLU A 36 33.88 12.06 -48.31
N ASN A 37 34.57 13.08 -48.79
CA ASN A 37 34.02 14.20 -49.58
C ASN A 37 32.89 14.98 -48.90
N HIS A 38 32.99 15.25 -47.60
CA HIS A 38 32.02 16.10 -46.94
C HIS A 38 32.67 17.25 -46.17
N ILE A 39 31.85 18.24 -45.88
CA ILE A 39 32.22 19.45 -45.17
C ILE A 39 31.39 19.49 -43.89
N TYR A 40 32.07 19.67 -42.77
CA TYR A 40 31.46 19.95 -41.48
C TYR A 40 31.70 21.42 -41.12
N ILE A 41 30.60 22.12 -40.81
CA ILE A 41 30.65 23.54 -40.43
C ILE A 41 30.07 23.64 -39.02
N ARG A 42 30.83 24.23 -38.12
CA ARG A 42 30.41 24.49 -36.73
C ARG A 42 30.40 25.98 -36.45
N SER A 43 29.37 26.50 -35.82
CA SER A 43 29.37 27.82 -35.19
C SER A 43 29.88 27.74 -33.78
N ASN A 44 30.71 28.69 -33.37
CA ASN A 44 31.23 28.77 -32.00
C ASN A 44 30.38 29.68 -31.10
N SER A 45 29.41 30.42 -31.65
CA SER A 45 28.69 31.41 -30.84
C SER A 45 27.26 31.75 -31.29
N VAL A 46 26.84 31.35 -32.47
CA VAL A 46 25.53 31.74 -33.03
C VAL A 46 24.82 30.58 -33.72
N ASP A 47 23.51 30.61 -33.70
CA ASP A 47 22.70 29.75 -34.56
C ASP A 47 22.77 30.25 -36.01
N PHE A 48 22.78 29.33 -36.98
CA PHE A 48 22.94 29.69 -38.39
C PHE A 48 22.21 28.71 -39.31
N ASP A 49 21.76 29.23 -40.46
CA ASP A 49 21.19 28.45 -41.54
C ASP A 49 22.21 28.25 -42.66
N VAL A 50 22.17 27.08 -43.28
CA VAL A 50 23.05 26.74 -44.41
C VAL A 50 22.23 26.68 -45.67
N THR A 51 22.65 27.47 -46.67
CA THR A 51 22.16 27.36 -48.03
C THR A 51 23.32 26.94 -48.93
N VAL A 52 23.15 25.83 -49.63
CA VAL A 52 24.17 25.31 -50.55
C VAL A 52 23.79 25.62 -51.97
N SER A 53 24.75 26.21 -52.68
CA SER A 53 24.65 26.39 -54.12
C SER A 53 25.90 25.79 -54.77
N ASP A 54 25.75 24.73 -55.51
CA ASP A 54 26.90 23.99 -56.04
C ASP A 54 27.37 24.45 -57.43
N GLY A 55 26.81 25.39 -58.05
CA GLY A 55 27.27 25.95 -59.31
C GLY A 55 27.43 24.96 -60.48
N SER A 56 26.92 23.77 -60.39
CA SER A 56 27.10 22.69 -61.37
C SER A 56 26.16 22.78 -62.58
N GLY A 57 25.40 23.85 -62.68
CA GLY A 57 24.54 24.10 -63.84
C GLY A 57 23.37 23.14 -64.02
N GLY A 58 22.86 22.54 -62.89
CA GLY A 58 21.66 21.71 -62.88
C GLY A 58 21.86 20.25 -62.49
N THR A 59 23.06 19.88 -62.09
CA THR A 59 23.32 18.56 -61.52
C THR A 59 23.77 18.76 -60.09
N ASP A 60 22.89 18.46 -59.13
CA ASP A 60 23.20 18.52 -57.69
C ASP A 60 24.31 17.55 -57.36
N ILE A 61 25.46 18.06 -56.96
CA ILE A 61 26.59 17.28 -56.43
C ILE A 61 26.57 17.14 -54.92
N THR A 62 25.67 17.87 -54.27
CA THR A 62 25.42 17.76 -52.83
C THR A 62 24.35 16.73 -52.59
N SER A 63 24.72 15.63 -51.97
CA SER A 63 23.77 14.53 -51.65
C SER A 63 23.04 14.69 -50.32
N PHE A 64 23.55 15.57 -49.46
CA PHE A 64 23.02 15.79 -48.12
C PHE A 64 23.41 17.17 -47.62
N VAL A 65 22.45 17.88 -47.09
CA VAL A 65 22.66 19.07 -46.26
C VAL A 65 21.80 18.88 -45.01
N GLY A 66 22.45 18.57 -43.92
CA GLY A 66 21.77 18.38 -42.64
C GLY A 66 22.27 19.42 -41.66
N HIS A 67 21.37 20.26 -41.16
CA HIS A 67 21.73 21.25 -40.15
C HIS A 67 20.70 21.32 -39.03
N LYS A 68 19.42 21.17 -39.30
CA LYS A 68 18.36 21.16 -38.31
C LYS A 68 17.53 19.87 -38.35
N GLU A 69 17.21 19.44 -39.58
CA GLU A 69 16.30 18.34 -39.79
C GLU A 69 16.63 17.57 -41.07
N VAL A 70 16.38 16.27 -41.07
CA VAL A 70 16.38 15.41 -42.26
C VAL A 70 15.08 14.63 -42.33
N ALA A 71 14.57 14.41 -43.53
CA ALA A 71 13.27 13.77 -43.77
C ALA A 71 13.23 12.28 -43.41
N SER A 72 14.36 11.62 -43.24
CA SER A 72 14.40 10.21 -42.80
C SER A 72 15.82 9.81 -42.38
N PHE A 73 15.93 8.78 -41.54
CA PHE A 73 17.20 8.22 -41.09
C PHE A 73 18.11 7.77 -42.25
N GLY A 74 17.54 7.23 -43.30
CA GLY A 74 18.30 6.80 -44.50
C GLY A 74 18.91 7.92 -45.31
N LYS A 75 18.61 9.18 -45.00
CA LYS A 75 19.26 10.36 -45.61
C LYS A 75 20.50 10.82 -44.85
N LEU A 76 20.75 10.28 -43.69
CA LEU A 76 21.95 10.59 -42.91
C LEU A 76 23.21 9.99 -43.60
N PRO A 77 24.36 10.69 -43.60
CA PRO A 77 25.60 10.12 -44.07
C PRO A 77 26.02 8.93 -43.19
N ALA A 78 26.62 7.91 -43.81
CA ALA A 78 27.06 6.71 -43.08
C ALA A 78 28.20 7.03 -42.10
N THR A 79 28.98 8.07 -42.38
CA THR A 79 30.11 8.52 -41.55
C THR A 79 30.14 10.04 -41.50
N LEU A 80 30.63 10.59 -40.39
CA LEU A 80 30.97 11.99 -40.23
C LEU A 80 32.44 12.15 -39.82
N PRO A 81 33.07 13.32 -40.06
CA PRO A 81 34.43 13.54 -39.60
C PRO A 81 34.55 13.46 -38.10
N GLN A 82 35.75 13.17 -37.61
CA GLN A 82 36.03 13.03 -36.19
C GLN A 82 35.64 14.28 -35.37
N GLU A 83 35.73 15.44 -36.00
CA GLU A 83 35.34 16.73 -35.41
C GLU A 83 33.84 16.80 -35.07
N ALA A 84 33.01 16.03 -35.72
CA ALA A 84 31.60 15.92 -35.41
C ALA A 84 31.34 15.17 -34.08
N GLU A 85 32.32 14.43 -33.60
CA GLU A 85 32.26 13.82 -32.25
C GLU A 85 32.37 14.86 -31.14
N TRP A 86 33.13 15.92 -31.41
CA TRP A 86 33.42 16.95 -30.41
C TRP A 86 32.25 17.91 -30.21
N GLY A 87 31.13 17.67 -30.86
CA GLY A 87 29.94 18.49 -30.89
C GLY A 87 29.88 19.50 -29.76
N TYR A 88 29.22 20.53 -29.84
CA TYR A 88 29.07 21.61 -28.88
C TYR A 88 29.90 21.46 -27.61
N ASP A 89 30.97 22.21 -27.42
CA ASP A 89 31.64 22.24 -26.13
C ASP A 89 30.61 22.60 -25.09
N GLY A 90 30.51 21.78 -24.07
CA GLY A 90 29.46 21.71 -23.07
C GLY A 90 29.11 22.96 -22.27
N THR A 91 29.38 24.17 -22.79
CA THR A 91 28.99 25.40 -22.11
C THR A 91 27.53 25.77 -22.36
N ASN A 92 26.88 25.14 -23.32
CA ASN A 92 25.59 25.61 -23.82
C ASN A 92 24.50 24.57 -23.98
N ILE A 93 24.75 23.29 -23.70
CA ILE A 93 23.74 22.27 -23.66
C ILE A 93 23.88 21.54 -22.31
N GLU A 94 22.94 21.72 -21.43
CA GLU A 94 22.78 20.86 -20.27
C GLU A 94 22.23 19.49 -20.73
N VAL A 95 23.03 18.73 -21.45
CA VAL A 95 22.78 17.31 -21.67
C VAL A 95 23.53 16.57 -20.57
N ASP A 96 22.83 15.94 -19.71
CA ASP A 96 23.35 15.26 -18.52
C ASP A 96 24.07 13.93 -18.84
N ASN A 97 24.35 13.67 -20.06
CA ASN A 97 25.11 12.54 -20.54
C ASN A 97 26.02 12.97 -21.67
N ASP A 98 27.25 12.53 -21.64
CA ASP A 98 28.37 12.61 -22.61
C ASP A 98 28.04 12.64 -24.13
N THR A 99 26.90 13.17 -24.52
CA THR A 99 26.48 13.29 -25.91
C THR A 99 26.99 14.60 -26.50
N ASN A 100 28.28 14.68 -26.66
CA ASN A 100 28.96 15.83 -27.28
C ASN A 100 29.13 15.66 -28.78
N GLY A 101 28.20 14.98 -29.46
CA GLY A 101 28.28 14.78 -30.91
C GLY A 101 27.35 15.69 -31.69
N PHE A 102 27.59 15.78 -33.01
CA PHE A 102 26.68 16.45 -33.92
C PHE A 102 25.29 15.84 -33.82
N THR A 103 24.32 16.65 -33.44
CA THR A 103 22.93 16.23 -33.20
C THR A 103 22.02 16.79 -34.28
N ILE A 104 21.11 15.97 -34.78
CA ILE A 104 20.16 16.36 -35.82
C ILE A 104 18.80 15.74 -35.56
N LYS A 105 17.72 16.45 -35.91
CA LYS A 105 16.37 15.96 -35.93
C LYS A 105 16.15 15.11 -37.18
N VAL A 106 15.54 13.96 -37.03
CA VAL A 106 15.02 13.13 -38.11
C VAL A 106 13.52 13.28 -38.12
N GLY A 107 12.97 14.02 -39.08
CA GLY A 107 11.54 14.18 -39.24
C GLY A 107 10.97 13.01 -40.04
N GLY A 108 9.82 12.51 -39.64
CA GLY A 108 9.07 11.50 -40.39
C GLY A 108 8.12 12.16 -41.40
N ASP A 109 6.86 12.29 -41.03
CA ASP A 109 5.85 13.02 -41.83
C ASP A 109 5.81 14.50 -41.37
N THR A 110 5.79 15.43 -42.31
CA THR A 110 5.71 16.88 -42.01
C THR A 110 4.44 17.32 -41.28
N LYS A 111 3.53 16.41 -40.99
CA LYS A 111 2.23 16.69 -40.36
C LYS A 111 2.13 16.26 -38.90
N GLU A 112 2.96 15.33 -38.44
CA GLU A 112 2.88 14.75 -37.12
C GLU A 112 4.26 14.78 -36.45
N ALA A 113 4.39 15.52 -35.35
CA ALA A 113 5.64 15.59 -34.59
C ALA A 113 5.94 14.29 -33.80
N GLN A 114 5.00 13.37 -33.74
CA GLN A 114 5.09 12.13 -32.93
C GLN A 114 6.04 11.09 -33.55
N ASP A 115 6.37 11.18 -34.80
CA ASP A 115 7.34 10.32 -35.51
C ASP A 115 8.74 10.95 -35.65
N ASP A 116 8.91 12.14 -35.10
CA ASP A 116 10.18 12.85 -35.08
C ASP A 116 11.09 12.31 -33.98
N PHE A 117 12.37 12.18 -34.26
CA PHE A 117 13.35 11.78 -33.26
C PHE A 117 14.69 12.47 -33.48
N TYR A 118 15.55 12.43 -32.48
CA TYR A 118 16.85 13.09 -32.50
C TYR A 118 17.95 12.05 -32.45
N VAL A 119 19.00 12.26 -33.26
CA VAL A 119 20.18 11.41 -33.29
C VAL A 119 21.44 12.24 -33.17
N TYR A 120 22.46 11.70 -32.53
CA TYR A 120 23.79 12.30 -32.49
C TYR A 120 24.84 11.33 -33.05
N TRP A 121 25.91 11.90 -33.56
CA TRP A 121 27.05 11.13 -34.04
C TRP A 121 28.04 10.88 -32.90
N ASN A 122 28.32 9.62 -32.60
CA ASN A 122 29.24 9.22 -31.53
C ASN A 122 30.65 8.89 -32.07
N GLY A 123 31.02 9.31 -33.29
CA GLY A 123 32.25 9.00 -33.94
C GLY A 123 32.28 7.69 -34.73
N LYS A 124 31.25 6.85 -34.58
CA LYS A 124 31.16 5.56 -35.28
C LYS A 124 29.79 5.28 -35.88
N SER A 125 28.76 5.75 -35.24
CA SER A 125 27.38 5.51 -35.65
C SER A 125 26.46 6.57 -35.10
N TRP A 126 25.31 6.72 -35.71
CA TRP A 126 24.21 7.52 -35.19
C TRP A 126 23.57 6.82 -34.03
N LYS A 127 23.33 7.56 -32.95
CA LYS A 127 22.66 7.12 -31.74
C LYS A 127 21.49 8.02 -31.43
N GLU A 128 20.41 7.45 -31.00
CA GLU A 128 19.25 8.21 -30.54
C GLU A 128 19.57 9.04 -29.28
N THR A 129 18.99 10.25 -29.22
CA THR A 129 19.25 11.20 -28.13
C THR A 129 18.02 12.08 -27.87
N VAL A 130 18.13 12.95 -26.89
CA VAL A 130 17.11 13.96 -26.57
C VAL A 130 17.24 15.17 -27.51
N LYS A 131 16.16 15.93 -27.60
CA LYS A 131 16.15 17.23 -28.28
C LYS A 131 17.28 18.12 -27.72
N PRO A 132 18.20 18.63 -28.57
CA PRO A 132 19.30 19.45 -28.11
C PRO A 132 18.79 20.80 -27.57
N ARG A 133 19.31 21.20 -26.41
CA ARG A 133 19.00 22.51 -25.80
C ARG A 133 20.05 23.53 -26.23
N TYR A 134 19.60 24.61 -26.82
CA TYR A 134 20.47 25.75 -27.08
C TYR A 134 20.48 26.68 -25.85
N THR A 135 21.65 27.29 -25.55
CA THR A 135 21.78 28.24 -24.44
C THR A 135 20.75 29.36 -24.49
N ASN A 136 20.29 29.74 -23.29
CA ASN A 136 19.34 30.84 -23.04
C ASN A 136 17.86 30.53 -23.27
N VAL A 137 17.48 29.27 -23.45
CA VAL A 137 16.07 28.87 -23.45
C VAL A 137 15.71 28.32 -22.06
N THR A 138 14.80 29.02 -21.39
CA THR A 138 14.30 28.66 -20.04
C THR A 138 13.05 27.78 -20.11
N ASP A 139 12.72 27.22 -21.26
CA ASP A 139 11.49 26.50 -21.50
C ASP A 139 11.47 25.12 -20.84
N ASP A 140 10.31 24.77 -20.29
CA ASP A 140 9.98 23.44 -19.75
C ASP A 140 10.12 22.33 -20.81
N GLU A 141 10.10 22.69 -22.10
CA GLU A 141 10.30 21.81 -23.24
C GLU A 141 11.64 21.05 -23.22
N TYR A 142 12.64 21.61 -22.56
CA TYR A 142 13.99 21.03 -22.47
C TYR A 142 14.31 20.38 -21.11
N LYS A 143 13.34 20.20 -20.25
CA LYS A 143 13.56 19.44 -19.02
C LYS A 143 13.89 17.99 -19.35
N LEU A 144 14.95 17.48 -18.75
CA LEU A 144 15.36 16.08 -18.87
C LEU A 144 15.18 15.29 -17.58
N LYS A 145 15.12 15.97 -16.45
CA LYS A 145 15.12 15.39 -15.11
C LYS A 145 13.88 15.76 -14.34
N PHE A 146 13.49 14.87 -13.45
CA PHE A 146 12.53 15.19 -12.40
C PHE A 146 13.15 16.13 -11.37
N ASP A 147 12.34 16.95 -10.74
CA ASP A 147 12.74 17.61 -9.50
C ASP A 147 12.77 16.57 -8.37
N ALA A 148 13.96 16.15 -7.99
CA ALA A 148 14.15 15.11 -6.98
C ALA A 148 13.54 15.48 -5.60
N THR A 149 13.28 16.78 -5.35
CA THR A 149 12.67 17.24 -4.08
C THR A 149 11.18 16.97 -4.01
N THR A 150 10.50 16.90 -5.16
CA THR A 150 9.05 16.63 -5.26
C THR A 150 8.74 15.17 -5.55
N MET A 151 9.72 14.40 -6.04
CA MET A 151 9.57 12.98 -6.35
C MET A 151 9.58 12.11 -5.09
N PRO A 152 8.93 10.95 -5.12
CA PRO A 152 8.97 9.99 -4.02
C PRO A 152 10.40 9.62 -3.61
N HIS A 153 10.62 9.55 -2.29
CA HIS A 153 11.87 9.12 -1.69
C HIS A 153 11.85 7.63 -1.39
N GLN A 154 13.03 7.05 -1.18
CA GLN A 154 13.16 5.65 -0.78
C GLN A 154 13.62 5.52 0.68
N LEU A 155 13.14 4.47 1.34
CA LEU A 155 13.64 4.02 2.62
C LEU A 155 14.44 2.74 2.42
N ARG A 156 15.77 2.85 2.44
CA ARG A 156 16.67 1.72 2.19
C ARG A 156 17.21 1.15 3.50
N LYS A 157 17.05 -0.17 3.64
CA LYS A 157 17.66 -0.91 4.77
C LYS A 157 19.15 -1.03 4.54
N ALA A 158 19.95 -0.71 5.56
CA ALA A 158 21.40 -0.80 5.55
C ALA A 158 21.91 -1.53 6.81
N PHE A 159 23.15 -2.01 6.76
CA PHE A 159 23.78 -2.77 7.83
C PHE A 159 25.11 -2.13 8.20
N ASP A 160 25.38 -2.06 9.50
CA ASP A 160 26.68 -1.73 10.07
C ASP A 160 27.04 -2.83 11.08
N GLY A 161 27.81 -3.82 10.64
CA GLY A 161 27.98 -5.07 11.35
C GLY A 161 26.65 -5.77 11.58
N ASP A 162 26.31 -6.08 12.83
CA ASP A 162 25.04 -6.72 13.20
C ASP A 162 23.89 -5.70 13.39
N LYS A 163 24.16 -4.40 13.26
CA LYS A 163 23.15 -3.37 13.43
C LYS A 163 22.44 -3.09 12.12
N VAL A 164 21.11 -3.06 12.19
CA VAL A 164 20.23 -2.67 11.08
C VAL A 164 19.84 -1.21 11.27
N TYR A 165 19.95 -0.43 10.21
CA TYR A 165 19.44 0.94 10.17
C TYR A 165 18.76 1.21 8.83
N PHE A 166 18.01 2.29 8.76
CA PHE A 166 17.31 2.69 7.55
C PHE A 166 17.79 4.08 7.13
N ILE A 167 18.06 4.21 5.84
CA ILE A 167 18.44 5.48 5.21
C ILE A 167 17.22 5.96 4.44
N PHE A 168 16.74 7.15 4.77
CA PHE A 168 15.73 7.86 4.01
C PHE A 168 16.44 8.83 3.07
N GLU A 169 16.34 8.60 1.76
CA GLU A 169 17.08 9.33 0.74
C GLU A 169 16.23 9.54 -0.52
N GLN A 170 16.66 10.46 -1.37
CA GLN A 170 16.06 10.62 -2.68
C GLN A 170 16.25 9.34 -3.50
N ALA A 171 15.19 8.91 -4.19
CA ALA A 171 15.30 7.76 -5.09
C ALA A 171 16.09 8.17 -6.37
N PRO A 172 16.86 7.24 -6.97
CA PRO A 172 17.72 7.53 -8.13
C PRO A 172 16.92 7.56 -9.44
N TRP A 173 15.99 8.52 -9.57
CA TRP A 173 15.17 8.69 -10.77
C TRP A 173 16.04 8.94 -11.99
N LYS A 174 15.78 8.18 -13.06
CA LYS A 174 16.51 8.33 -14.31
C LYS A 174 16.02 9.56 -15.06
N SER A 175 16.93 10.17 -15.80
CA SER A 175 16.64 11.26 -16.72
C SER A 175 16.12 10.73 -18.05
N ARG A 176 15.40 11.55 -18.79
CA ARG A 176 15.05 11.28 -20.19
C ARG A 176 16.33 11.26 -21.02
N THR A 177 16.54 10.21 -21.80
CA THR A 177 17.74 10.00 -22.61
C THR A 177 17.48 10.09 -24.11
N VAL A 178 16.21 10.04 -24.51
CA VAL A 178 15.79 10.07 -25.93
C VAL A 178 14.49 10.87 -26.06
N GLY A 179 14.29 11.46 -27.25
CA GLY A 179 13.06 12.18 -27.58
C GLY A 179 12.89 13.55 -26.94
N ASP A 180 11.67 14.04 -26.97
CA ASP A 180 11.25 15.33 -26.42
C ASP A 180 9.88 15.19 -25.70
N ASN A 181 9.14 16.29 -25.49
CA ASN A 181 7.85 16.26 -24.84
C ASN A 181 6.74 15.65 -25.71
N ASP A 182 6.92 15.61 -27.04
CA ASP A 182 5.93 15.04 -27.95
C ASP A 182 6.11 13.53 -28.11
N THR A 183 7.36 13.05 -28.14
CA THR A 183 7.73 11.67 -28.44
C THR A 183 8.04 10.83 -27.19
N ASN A 184 8.46 11.47 -26.10
CA ASN A 184 8.78 10.82 -24.81
C ASN A 184 8.42 11.76 -23.65
N PRO A 185 7.13 12.07 -23.44
CA PRO A 185 6.68 13.06 -22.46
C PRO A 185 7.03 12.68 -21.03
N PHE A 186 7.00 13.64 -20.13
CA PHE A 186 6.99 13.38 -18.71
C PHE A 186 5.72 12.61 -18.32
N PRO A 187 5.80 11.72 -17.32
CA PRO A 187 4.62 11.04 -16.81
C PRO A 187 3.54 12.00 -16.36
N SER A 188 2.28 11.64 -16.57
CA SER A 188 1.11 12.47 -16.28
C SER A 188 1.03 12.95 -14.82
N PHE A 189 1.66 12.25 -13.87
CA PHE A 189 1.68 12.68 -12.46
C PHE A 189 2.54 13.95 -12.22
N THR A 190 3.33 14.41 -13.17
CA THR A 190 4.14 15.63 -12.96
C THR A 190 3.29 16.88 -12.74
N ASP A 191 2.07 16.89 -13.25
CA ASP A 191 1.11 17.99 -13.12
C ASP A 191 0.08 17.75 -11.99
N TYR A 192 0.08 16.56 -11.36
CA TYR A 192 -0.91 16.14 -10.36
C TYR A 192 -0.27 15.47 -9.15
N GLU A 193 -1.07 15.28 -8.10
CA GLU A 193 -0.64 14.57 -6.90
C GLU A 193 -0.59 13.06 -7.12
N ILE A 194 0.44 12.40 -6.59
CA ILE A 194 0.51 10.93 -6.53
C ILE A 194 -0.38 10.45 -5.38
N ASN A 195 -1.43 9.71 -5.69
CA ASN A 195 -2.38 9.18 -4.73
C ASN A 195 -1.93 7.87 -4.08
N ASP A 196 -1.30 6.99 -4.84
CA ASP A 196 -0.78 5.71 -4.34
C ASP A 196 0.47 5.28 -5.09
N VAL A 197 1.29 4.49 -4.41
CA VAL A 197 2.49 3.84 -4.94
C VAL A 197 2.35 2.34 -4.71
N PHE A 198 2.55 1.55 -5.75
CA PHE A 198 2.36 0.10 -5.71
C PHE A 198 3.40 -0.63 -6.54
N PHE A 199 3.47 -1.94 -6.38
CA PHE A 199 4.32 -2.82 -7.17
C PHE A 199 3.47 -3.91 -7.82
N HIS A 200 3.60 -4.05 -9.14
CA HIS A 200 2.85 -5.05 -9.88
C HIS A 200 3.64 -5.55 -11.10
N ARG A 201 3.71 -6.86 -11.30
CA ARG A 201 4.36 -7.51 -12.46
C ARG A 201 5.74 -6.93 -12.80
N ASN A 202 6.62 -6.83 -11.79
CA ASN A 202 7.99 -6.34 -11.91
C ASN A 202 8.10 -4.87 -12.37
N ARG A 203 7.08 -4.04 -12.09
CA ARG A 203 7.04 -2.60 -12.34
C ARG A 203 6.66 -1.85 -11.07
N LEU A 204 7.29 -0.71 -10.84
CA LEU A 204 6.84 0.27 -9.85
C LEU A 204 5.70 1.06 -10.48
N GLY A 205 4.58 1.19 -9.77
CA GLY A 205 3.40 1.88 -10.28
C GLY A 205 2.96 3.05 -9.43
N PHE A 206 2.29 3.99 -10.05
CA PHE A 206 1.72 5.19 -9.45
C PHE A 206 0.28 5.37 -9.90
N LEU A 207 -0.55 5.90 -9.00
CA LEU A 207 -1.87 6.42 -9.33
C LEU A 207 -1.81 7.94 -9.22
N SER A 208 -2.27 8.62 -10.24
CA SER A 208 -2.38 10.08 -10.25
C SER A 208 -3.58 10.49 -11.08
N ASP A 209 -4.48 11.26 -10.48
CA ASP A 209 -5.75 11.66 -11.07
C ASP A 209 -6.49 10.45 -11.68
N GLU A 210 -6.72 10.39 -12.98
CA GLU A 210 -7.34 9.27 -13.70
C GLU A 210 -6.31 8.31 -14.34
N ASN A 211 -5.00 8.54 -14.09
CA ASN A 211 -3.92 7.80 -14.75
C ASN A 211 -3.33 6.72 -13.86
N VAL A 212 -2.94 5.63 -14.53
CA VAL A 212 -2.14 4.54 -13.98
C VAL A 212 -0.80 4.53 -14.71
N ILE A 213 0.25 4.81 -13.97
CA ILE A 213 1.59 4.93 -14.50
C ILE A 213 2.45 3.78 -13.99
N PHE A 214 3.20 3.12 -14.86
CA PHE A 214 4.15 2.07 -14.50
C PHE A 214 5.53 2.42 -15.03
N SER A 215 6.54 2.10 -14.23
CA SER A 215 7.94 2.16 -14.63
C SER A 215 8.30 1.16 -15.73
N GLU A 216 9.48 1.31 -16.30
CA GLU A 216 10.13 0.26 -17.09
C GLU A 216 10.15 -1.08 -16.33
N ALA A 217 9.93 -2.19 -17.04
CA ALA A 217 9.97 -3.52 -16.46
C ALA A 217 11.37 -3.84 -15.90
N GLY A 218 11.49 -4.05 -14.60
CA GLY A 218 12.78 -4.23 -13.92
C GLY A 218 13.59 -2.95 -13.72
N GLY A 219 13.18 -1.84 -14.31
CA GLY A 219 13.79 -0.51 -14.17
C GLY A 219 12.94 0.43 -13.33
N PHE A 220 12.82 0.19 -12.01
CA PHE A 220 11.84 0.83 -11.12
C PHE A 220 11.91 2.35 -11.05
N PHE A 221 13.06 2.94 -11.34
CA PHE A 221 13.26 4.39 -11.32
C PHE A 221 13.33 5.00 -12.73
N ASN A 222 13.02 4.22 -13.78
CA ASN A 222 12.89 4.71 -15.12
C ASN A 222 11.42 4.84 -15.53
N LEU A 223 11.03 6.07 -15.88
CA LEU A 223 9.67 6.43 -16.29
C LEU A 223 9.65 7.04 -17.70
N PHE A 224 10.76 6.96 -18.41
CA PHE A 224 10.91 7.41 -19.79
C PHE A 224 11.17 6.22 -20.71
N SER A 225 10.69 6.31 -21.93
CA SER A 225 11.02 5.35 -22.97
C SER A 225 12.52 5.36 -23.28
N THR A 226 13.05 4.19 -23.56
CA THR A 226 14.48 4.01 -23.89
C THR A 226 14.77 4.22 -25.37
N THR A 227 13.73 4.20 -26.20
CA THR A 227 13.77 4.52 -27.64
C THR A 227 12.42 5.13 -28.05
N THR A 228 12.45 6.02 -29.04
CA THR A 228 11.24 6.58 -29.67
C THR A 228 10.94 5.93 -31.01
N LEU A 229 11.83 5.07 -31.52
CA LEU A 229 11.68 4.42 -32.81
C LEU A 229 10.65 3.30 -32.83
N THR A 230 10.51 2.59 -31.73
CA THR A 230 9.58 1.45 -31.59
C THR A 230 9.11 1.33 -30.15
N ILE A 231 7.88 0.90 -29.95
CA ILE A 231 7.36 0.61 -28.61
C ILE A 231 7.89 -0.77 -28.19
N LEU A 232 8.70 -0.82 -27.13
CA LEU A 232 9.20 -2.07 -26.56
C LEU A 232 8.27 -2.57 -25.45
N ASP A 233 8.20 -3.88 -25.25
CA ASP A 233 7.39 -4.50 -24.22
C ASP A 233 7.79 -4.09 -22.78
N SER A 234 9.06 -3.72 -22.62
CA SER A 234 9.61 -3.27 -21.33
C SER A 234 9.36 -1.81 -21.00
N GLU A 235 8.98 -0.98 -21.99
CA GLU A 235 8.82 0.47 -21.81
C GLU A 235 7.83 0.84 -20.71
N PRO A 236 7.96 2.04 -20.11
CA PRO A 236 6.99 2.58 -19.18
C PRO A 236 5.58 2.64 -19.77
N ILE A 237 4.58 2.63 -18.91
CA ILE A 237 3.17 2.68 -19.29
C ILE A 237 2.54 3.88 -18.59
N ASP A 238 1.80 4.69 -19.32
CA ASP A 238 0.99 5.78 -18.79
C ASP A 238 -0.36 5.77 -19.51
N VAL A 239 -1.40 5.34 -18.80
CA VAL A 239 -2.73 5.15 -19.38
C VAL A 239 -3.80 5.74 -18.49
N ALA A 240 -4.70 6.49 -19.09
CA ALA A 240 -5.87 7.04 -18.43
C ALA A 240 -7.03 6.03 -18.44
N VAL A 241 -7.85 6.08 -17.40
CA VAL A 241 -9.12 5.35 -17.36
C VAL A 241 -10.12 5.97 -18.33
N SER A 242 -10.61 5.17 -19.27
CA SER A 242 -11.68 5.61 -20.17
C SER A 242 -13.04 5.35 -19.51
N ASN A 243 -13.66 6.40 -18.94
CA ASN A 243 -14.97 6.29 -18.29
C ASN A 243 -15.85 7.50 -18.62
N ASN A 244 -17.17 7.33 -18.45
CA ASN A 244 -18.16 8.39 -18.63
C ASN A 244 -18.26 9.36 -17.44
N GLN A 245 -17.57 9.07 -16.36
CA GLN A 245 -17.52 9.87 -15.12
C GLN A 245 -16.07 10.09 -14.71
N VAL A 246 -15.75 11.27 -14.20
CA VAL A 246 -14.46 11.57 -13.61
C VAL A 246 -14.21 10.62 -12.44
N SER A 247 -13.12 9.88 -12.50
CA SER A 247 -12.79 8.83 -11.54
C SER A 247 -11.37 8.98 -11.02
N ILE A 248 -11.19 9.78 -9.98
CA ILE A 248 -9.88 9.93 -9.34
C ILE A 248 -9.47 8.62 -8.69
N LEU A 249 -8.37 8.06 -9.16
CA LEU A 249 -7.82 6.80 -8.68
C LEU A 249 -7.08 7.00 -7.37
N ARG A 250 -7.49 6.27 -6.31
CA ARG A 250 -6.98 6.49 -4.95
C ARG A 250 -6.08 5.39 -4.45
N HIS A 251 -6.44 4.13 -4.68
CA HIS A 251 -5.71 2.98 -4.14
C HIS A 251 -5.58 1.87 -5.17
N ALA A 252 -4.42 1.24 -5.20
CA ALA A 252 -4.13 0.07 -6.02
C ALA A 252 -3.79 -1.14 -5.14
N ILE A 253 -4.43 -2.26 -5.41
CA ILE A 253 -4.26 -3.51 -4.66
C ILE A 253 -4.00 -4.64 -5.66
N PRO A 254 -2.82 -5.29 -5.62
CA PRO A 254 -2.62 -6.53 -6.35
C PRO A 254 -3.59 -7.60 -5.85
N PHE A 255 -4.40 -8.13 -6.75
CA PHE A 255 -5.42 -9.10 -6.41
C PHE A 255 -5.56 -10.15 -7.51
N ASN A 256 -5.38 -11.41 -7.13
CA ASN A 256 -5.23 -12.51 -8.10
C ASN A 256 -4.14 -12.14 -9.13
N GLU A 257 -4.34 -12.39 -10.38
CA GLU A 257 -3.39 -12.06 -11.46
C GLU A 257 -3.52 -10.63 -11.99
N SER A 258 -4.39 -9.82 -11.39
CA SER A 258 -4.75 -8.47 -11.83
C SER A 258 -4.37 -7.42 -10.79
N LEU A 259 -4.44 -6.16 -11.18
CA LEU A 259 -4.38 -5.04 -10.27
C LEU A 259 -5.79 -4.45 -10.14
N LEU A 260 -6.32 -4.45 -8.92
CA LEU A 260 -7.60 -3.83 -8.60
C LEU A 260 -7.36 -2.39 -8.15
N ILE A 261 -8.04 -1.44 -8.76
CA ILE A 261 -7.93 -0.02 -8.46
C ILE A 261 -9.26 0.49 -7.92
N PHE A 262 -9.17 1.30 -6.88
CA PHE A 262 -10.30 1.91 -6.21
C PHE A 262 -10.33 3.40 -6.45
N SER A 263 -11.46 3.90 -6.94
CA SER A 263 -11.86 5.31 -6.90
C SER A 263 -12.95 5.51 -5.83
N ASP A 264 -13.45 6.73 -5.69
CA ASP A 264 -14.50 7.02 -4.70
C ASP A 264 -15.82 6.28 -5.00
N LEU A 265 -16.14 6.00 -6.27
CA LEU A 265 -17.43 5.45 -6.70
C LEU A 265 -17.33 4.10 -7.43
N GLN A 266 -16.14 3.74 -7.92
CA GLN A 266 -15.97 2.61 -8.82
C GLN A 266 -14.69 1.84 -8.49
N GLN A 267 -14.67 0.58 -8.87
CA GLN A 267 -13.50 -0.27 -8.87
C GLN A 267 -13.14 -0.64 -10.31
N PHE A 268 -11.87 -0.53 -10.63
CA PHE A 268 -11.32 -0.88 -11.94
C PHE A 268 -10.40 -2.06 -11.80
N LYS A 269 -10.32 -2.83 -12.87
CA LYS A 269 -9.38 -3.94 -13.00
C LYS A 269 -8.40 -3.61 -14.11
N VAL A 270 -7.11 -3.53 -13.78
CA VAL A 270 -6.06 -3.50 -14.77
C VAL A 270 -5.72 -4.92 -15.15
N SER A 271 -5.91 -5.25 -16.39
CA SER A 271 -5.59 -6.55 -16.98
C SER A 271 -4.63 -6.37 -18.15
N ALA A 272 -3.91 -7.43 -18.43
CA ALA A 272 -3.04 -7.54 -19.59
C ALA A 272 -3.01 -9.01 -19.98
N GLY A 273 -2.52 -9.31 -21.18
CA GLY A 273 -2.25 -10.68 -21.59
C GLY A 273 -1.20 -11.38 -20.71
N GLU A 274 -0.37 -12.22 -21.27
CA GLU A 274 0.71 -12.89 -20.52
C GLU A 274 1.70 -11.88 -19.92
N LEU A 275 2.01 -10.81 -20.65
CA LEU A 275 2.91 -9.74 -20.24
C LEU A 275 2.15 -8.41 -20.12
N LEU A 276 2.52 -7.61 -19.13
CA LEU A 276 2.07 -6.23 -19.00
C LEU A 276 2.98 -5.33 -19.84
N THR A 277 2.47 -4.90 -21.00
CA THR A 277 3.18 -4.06 -21.97
C THR A 277 2.37 -2.80 -22.28
N PRO A 278 2.97 -1.75 -22.84
CA PRO A 278 2.25 -0.55 -23.26
C PRO A 278 1.09 -0.84 -24.22
N THR A 279 1.20 -1.88 -25.03
CA THR A 279 0.21 -2.25 -26.05
C THR A 279 -0.84 -3.26 -25.57
N SER A 280 -0.60 -3.98 -24.47
CA SER A 280 -1.49 -5.03 -23.96
C SER A 280 -2.30 -4.63 -22.72
N VAL A 281 -1.97 -3.50 -22.10
CA VAL A 281 -2.66 -3.02 -20.89
C VAL A 281 -4.10 -2.61 -21.21
N SER A 282 -5.06 -3.06 -20.39
CA SER A 282 -6.44 -2.57 -20.39
C SER A 282 -6.89 -2.23 -18.98
N ILE A 283 -7.74 -1.21 -18.87
CA ILE A 283 -8.35 -0.81 -17.60
C ILE A 283 -9.87 -0.83 -17.80
N ASP A 284 -10.52 -1.76 -17.14
CA ASP A 284 -11.94 -1.99 -17.26
C ASP A 284 -12.66 -1.75 -15.94
N VAL A 285 -13.89 -1.22 -16.00
CA VAL A 285 -14.75 -1.10 -14.81
C VAL A 285 -15.12 -2.51 -14.33
N SER A 286 -14.81 -2.79 -13.07
CA SER A 286 -15.11 -4.08 -12.44
C SER A 286 -16.43 -4.04 -11.67
N THR A 287 -16.60 -3.05 -10.78
CA THR A 287 -17.81 -2.87 -9.96
C THR A 287 -18.04 -1.39 -9.67
N ASN A 288 -19.28 -1.06 -9.25
CA ASN A 288 -19.70 0.30 -8.95
C ASN A 288 -20.16 0.41 -7.50
N PHE A 289 -19.23 0.35 -6.57
CA PHE A 289 -19.48 0.53 -5.13
C PHE A 289 -18.80 1.78 -4.61
N GLU A 290 -19.51 2.55 -3.78
CA GLU A 290 -18.91 3.67 -3.04
C GLU A 290 -17.85 3.16 -2.06
N VAL A 291 -16.73 3.88 -1.98
CA VAL A 291 -15.59 3.59 -1.12
C VAL A 291 -15.25 4.82 -0.28
N ASP A 292 -14.94 4.60 0.98
CA ASP A 292 -14.28 5.62 1.79
C ASP A 292 -12.77 5.55 1.59
N THR A 293 -12.27 6.34 0.66
CA THR A 293 -10.87 6.31 0.20
C THR A 293 -9.85 6.85 1.22
N ARG A 294 -10.28 7.24 2.43
CA ARG A 294 -9.36 7.59 3.53
C ARG A 294 -8.58 6.40 4.08
N SER A 295 -9.10 5.20 3.90
CA SER A 295 -8.41 3.96 4.27
C SER A 295 -8.12 3.13 3.04
N LYS A 296 -6.87 2.74 2.89
CA LYS A 296 -6.48 1.81 1.82
C LYS A 296 -7.19 0.47 2.02
N PRO A 297 -7.83 -0.10 0.98
CA PRO A 297 -8.35 -1.46 0.99
C PRO A 297 -7.26 -2.47 1.33
N VAL A 298 -7.62 -3.60 1.93
CA VAL A 298 -6.66 -4.63 2.33
C VAL A 298 -7.04 -6.00 1.78
N PRO A 299 -6.09 -6.74 1.18
CA PRO A 299 -6.33 -8.10 0.73
C PRO A 299 -6.29 -9.08 1.91
N ALA A 300 -7.14 -10.10 1.88
CA ALA A 300 -7.13 -11.21 2.82
C ALA A 300 -7.50 -12.51 2.08
N GLY A 301 -6.49 -13.25 1.65
CA GLY A 301 -6.66 -14.45 0.84
C GLY A 301 -7.33 -14.12 -0.51
N ARG A 302 -8.50 -14.69 -0.75
CA ARG A 302 -9.28 -14.46 -1.98
C ARG A 302 -10.27 -13.30 -1.90
N TYR A 303 -10.16 -12.43 -0.90
CA TYR A 303 -11.04 -11.30 -0.67
C TYR A 303 -10.25 -10.02 -0.54
N VAL A 304 -10.88 -8.89 -0.87
CA VAL A 304 -10.37 -7.55 -0.58
C VAL A 304 -11.42 -6.80 0.24
N TYR A 305 -11.03 -6.32 1.41
CA TYR A 305 -11.91 -5.55 2.29
C TYR A 305 -11.71 -4.07 2.07
N PHE A 306 -12.81 -3.34 1.94
CA PHE A 306 -12.78 -1.88 1.81
C PHE A 306 -13.93 -1.23 2.58
N PRO A 307 -13.70 -0.03 3.16
CA PRO A 307 -14.72 0.68 3.90
C PRO A 307 -15.61 1.52 3.01
N PHE A 308 -16.82 1.77 3.49
CA PHE A 308 -17.74 2.74 2.89
C PHE A 308 -18.49 3.51 3.99
N LYS A 309 -19.08 4.65 3.63
CA LYS A 309 -19.82 5.50 4.56
C LYS A 309 -21.29 5.13 4.63
N ARG A 310 -21.84 5.22 5.84
CA ARG A 310 -23.28 5.10 6.10
C ARG A 310 -23.70 6.18 7.11
N GLY A 311 -23.94 7.40 6.64
CA GLY A 311 -24.24 8.54 7.50
C GLY A 311 -23.09 8.85 8.46
N SER A 312 -23.32 8.76 9.78
CA SER A 312 -22.31 8.95 10.82
C SER A 312 -21.51 7.68 11.14
N PHE A 313 -21.80 6.57 10.50
CA PHE A 313 -21.16 5.27 10.70
C PHE A 313 -20.41 4.83 9.45
N SER A 314 -19.55 3.83 9.60
CA SER A 314 -18.88 3.14 8.51
C SER A 314 -19.31 1.69 8.43
N GLY A 315 -19.38 1.20 7.19
CA GLY A 315 -19.50 -0.21 6.90
C GLY A 315 -18.24 -0.74 6.20
N VAL A 316 -18.15 -2.05 6.10
CA VAL A 316 -17.07 -2.74 5.38
C VAL A 316 -17.69 -3.69 4.37
N ARG A 317 -17.15 -3.67 3.16
CA ARG A 317 -17.46 -4.64 2.10
C ARG A 317 -16.30 -5.57 1.87
N GLU A 318 -16.65 -6.79 1.48
CA GLU A 318 -15.77 -7.87 1.06
C GLU A 318 -15.94 -8.07 -0.44
N TYR A 319 -14.94 -7.66 -1.21
CA TYR A 319 -14.89 -7.85 -2.66
C TYR A 319 -14.32 -9.22 -2.98
N PHE A 320 -14.91 -9.90 -3.95
CA PHE A 320 -14.50 -11.22 -4.42
C PHE A 320 -14.84 -11.41 -5.90
N LEU A 321 -14.19 -12.40 -6.50
CA LEU A 321 -14.50 -12.90 -7.82
C LEU A 321 -15.37 -14.17 -7.66
N ASP A 322 -16.57 -14.13 -8.18
CA ASP A 322 -17.42 -15.34 -8.28
C ASP A 322 -16.91 -16.19 -9.44
N ILE A 323 -16.34 -17.33 -9.11
CA ILE A 323 -15.74 -18.25 -10.10
C ILE A 323 -16.81 -18.87 -11.01
N SER A 324 -18.05 -18.97 -10.54
CA SER A 324 -19.13 -19.61 -11.31
C SER A 324 -19.67 -18.71 -12.42
N THR A 325 -19.66 -17.40 -12.21
CA THR A 325 -20.17 -16.39 -13.14
C THR A 325 -19.06 -15.58 -13.79
N GLU A 326 -17.81 -15.72 -13.31
CA GLU A 326 -16.65 -14.90 -13.68
C GLU A 326 -16.89 -13.40 -13.47
N THR A 327 -17.82 -13.05 -12.59
CA THR A 327 -18.14 -11.66 -12.26
C THR A 327 -17.60 -11.27 -10.90
N SER A 328 -17.22 -10.02 -10.78
CA SER A 328 -16.81 -9.44 -9.51
C SER A 328 -18.00 -8.87 -8.77
N ASP A 329 -18.04 -9.06 -7.45
CA ASP A 329 -19.08 -8.52 -6.57
C ASP A 329 -18.49 -8.14 -5.21
N ALA A 330 -19.26 -7.40 -4.40
CA ALA A 330 -18.85 -7.03 -3.04
C ALA A 330 -20.01 -7.14 -2.05
N GLN A 331 -19.84 -8.04 -1.09
CA GLN A 331 -20.81 -8.26 -0.03
C GLN A 331 -20.51 -7.41 1.20
N GLU A 332 -21.55 -6.86 1.84
CA GLU A 332 -21.39 -6.12 3.09
C GLU A 332 -21.26 -7.08 4.29
N VAL A 333 -20.13 -7.00 5.01
CA VAL A 333 -19.87 -7.80 6.22
C VAL A 333 -20.34 -7.12 7.51
N THR A 334 -20.80 -5.87 7.43
CA THR A 334 -21.39 -5.10 8.54
C THR A 334 -22.91 -5.02 8.48
N ALA A 335 -23.57 -5.69 7.53
CA ALA A 335 -25.01 -5.57 7.31
C ALA A 335 -25.86 -5.88 8.56
N HIS A 336 -25.42 -6.82 9.40
CA HIS A 336 -26.10 -7.20 10.64
C HIS A 336 -25.81 -6.26 11.82
N VAL A 337 -24.85 -5.34 11.69
CA VAL A 337 -24.42 -4.37 12.71
C VAL A 337 -24.16 -2.99 12.10
N PRO A 338 -25.17 -2.36 11.47
CA PRO A 338 -24.96 -1.19 10.60
C PRO A 338 -24.50 0.06 11.34
N GLU A 339 -24.70 0.14 12.65
CA GLU A 339 -24.33 1.28 13.51
C GLU A 339 -23.19 0.94 14.49
N TYR A 340 -22.41 -0.10 14.17
CA TYR A 340 -21.37 -0.59 15.08
C TYR A 340 -20.10 0.25 15.04
N ILE A 341 -19.63 0.60 13.83
CA ILE A 341 -18.40 1.36 13.63
C ILE A 341 -18.72 2.84 13.53
N ASN A 342 -18.49 3.56 14.61
CA ASN A 342 -18.78 5.00 14.68
C ASN A 342 -17.70 5.84 13.99
N GLY A 343 -18.14 6.81 13.19
CA GLY A 343 -17.25 7.68 12.42
C GLY A 343 -16.73 7.01 11.16
N ASN A 344 -15.55 7.45 10.71
CA ASN A 344 -14.91 6.93 9.49
C ASN A 344 -13.76 5.98 9.84
N ILE A 345 -13.60 4.94 9.04
CA ILE A 345 -12.43 4.07 9.11
C ILE A 345 -11.25 4.79 8.45
N VAL A 346 -10.14 4.88 9.17
CA VAL A 346 -8.90 5.53 8.69
C VAL A 346 -7.81 4.51 8.35
N GLN A 347 -7.90 3.31 8.89
CA GLN A 347 -6.96 2.24 8.57
C GLN A 347 -7.63 0.87 8.71
N LEU A 348 -7.35 0.00 7.75
CA LEU A 348 -7.64 -1.43 7.81
C LEU A 348 -6.33 -2.22 7.87
N ALA A 349 -6.37 -3.36 8.54
CA ALA A 349 -5.30 -4.36 8.50
C ALA A 349 -5.91 -5.76 8.57
N SER A 350 -5.35 -6.71 7.88
CA SER A 350 -5.88 -8.08 7.77
C SER A 350 -4.81 -9.14 7.89
N SER A 351 -5.20 -10.31 8.36
CA SER A 351 -4.39 -11.54 8.28
C SER A 351 -5.27 -12.69 7.82
N SER A 352 -4.88 -13.29 6.70
CA SER A 352 -5.56 -14.49 6.18
C SER A 352 -5.21 -15.75 6.95
N ASN A 353 -4.08 -15.77 7.67
CA ASN A 353 -3.70 -16.91 8.49
C ASN A 353 -4.50 -16.99 9.79
N GLU A 354 -4.90 -15.84 10.31
CA GLU A 354 -5.65 -15.73 11.56
C GLU A 354 -7.13 -15.44 11.32
N ASP A 355 -7.58 -15.36 10.07
CA ASP A 355 -8.97 -15.05 9.68
C ASP A 355 -9.51 -13.82 10.42
N ILE A 356 -8.74 -12.71 10.35
CA ILE A 356 -9.03 -11.49 11.08
C ILE A 356 -8.89 -10.26 10.19
N LEU A 357 -9.80 -9.31 10.38
CA LEU A 357 -9.72 -7.95 9.87
C LEU A 357 -9.83 -6.98 11.04
N LEU A 358 -8.95 -6.02 11.10
CA LEU A 358 -8.93 -4.94 12.07
C LEU A 358 -9.29 -3.64 11.38
N ALA A 359 -10.15 -2.83 12.03
CA ALA A 359 -10.51 -1.51 11.56
C ALA A 359 -10.29 -0.47 12.65
N LEU A 360 -9.57 0.61 12.31
CA LEU A 360 -9.33 1.76 13.18
C LEU A 360 -10.20 2.91 12.73
N GLY A 361 -11.03 3.41 13.65
CA GLY A 361 -11.89 4.58 13.41
C GLY A 361 -11.21 5.90 13.78
N ASN A 362 -11.72 7.01 13.23
CA ASN A 362 -11.23 8.35 13.56
C ASN A 362 -11.88 8.96 14.81
N THR A 363 -13.09 8.52 15.17
CA THR A 363 -13.90 9.09 16.26
C THR A 363 -13.51 8.51 17.61
N ASP A 364 -13.38 7.21 17.69
CA ASP A 364 -13.00 6.48 18.91
C ASP A 364 -11.70 5.73 18.72
N LYS A 365 -10.60 6.46 18.86
CA LYS A 365 -9.25 5.93 18.66
C LYS A 365 -8.78 4.97 19.75
N LYS A 366 -9.54 4.81 20.84
CA LYS A 366 -9.25 3.80 21.87
C LYS A 366 -9.74 2.42 21.49
N ASN A 367 -10.64 2.32 20.52
CA ASN A 367 -11.23 1.09 20.07
C ASN A 367 -10.66 0.63 18.74
N LEU A 368 -10.30 -0.63 18.67
CA LEU A 368 -10.16 -1.36 17.42
C LEU A 368 -11.39 -2.22 17.19
N TYR A 369 -12.00 -2.07 16.04
CA TYR A 369 -13.09 -2.95 15.61
C TYR A 369 -12.47 -4.18 14.95
N VAL A 370 -12.89 -5.34 15.41
CA VAL A 370 -12.30 -6.64 15.06
C VAL A 370 -13.34 -7.50 14.40
N TYR A 371 -13.10 -7.87 13.16
CA TYR A 371 -13.92 -8.83 12.43
C TYR A 371 -13.20 -10.17 12.37
N LYS A 372 -13.84 -11.20 12.91
CA LYS A 372 -13.39 -12.60 12.81
C LYS A 372 -14.31 -13.36 11.89
N TYR A 373 -13.71 -14.10 10.97
CA TYR A 373 -14.45 -14.92 10.03
C TYR A 373 -13.84 -16.32 9.96
N PHE A 374 -14.64 -17.26 9.51
CA PHE A 374 -14.18 -18.62 9.25
C PHE A 374 -14.96 -19.21 8.08
N TRP A 375 -14.25 -19.74 7.12
CA TRP A 375 -14.80 -20.40 5.96
C TRP A 375 -14.58 -21.92 6.05
N SER A 376 -15.63 -22.69 5.79
CA SER A 376 -15.56 -24.13 5.58
C SER A 376 -16.00 -24.43 4.15
N GLY A 377 -15.04 -24.59 3.25
CA GLY A 377 -15.32 -24.66 1.81
C GLY A 377 -15.91 -23.37 1.27
N SER A 378 -17.15 -23.41 0.78
CA SER A 378 -17.90 -22.25 0.29
C SER A 378 -18.68 -21.51 1.38
N ASP A 379 -18.90 -22.13 2.54
CA ASP A 379 -19.80 -21.62 3.58
C ASP A 379 -19.03 -20.80 4.61
N LYS A 380 -19.47 -19.56 4.84
CA LYS A 380 -18.95 -18.70 5.90
C LYS A 380 -19.64 -19.07 7.22
N LEU A 381 -18.99 -19.92 8.01
CA LEU A 381 -19.53 -20.42 9.29
C LEU A 381 -19.42 -19.39 10.42
N GLN A 382 -18.45 -18.50 10.36
CA GLN A 382 -18.29 -17.41 11.33
C GLN A 382 -18.16 -16.07 10.59
N SER A 383 -18.89 -15.07 11.10
CA SER A 383 -18.85 -13.69 10.63
C SER A 383 -19.28 -12.81 11.81
N SER A 384 -18.32 -12.34 12.58
CA SER A 384 -18.61 -11.68 13.86
C SER A 384 -17.72 -10.47 14.11
N TRP A 385 -18.32 -9.38 14.56
CA TRP A 385 -17.64 -8.17 14.98
C TRP A 385 -17.50 -8.11 16.49
N SER A 386 -16.36 -7.65 16.96
CA SER A 386 -16.04 -7.36 18.36
C SER A 386 -15.18 -6.10 18.44
N THR A 387 -14.94 -5.63 19.67
CA THR A 387 -14.13 -4.44 19.90
C THR A 387 -13.04 -4.73 20.91
N TRP A 388 -11.80 -4.33 20.61
CA TRP A 388 -10.71 -4.29 21.56
C TRP A 388 -10.49 -2.85 22.00
N THR A 389 -10.58 -2.62 23.32
CA THR A 389 -10.45 -1.29 23.92
C THR A 389 -9.12 -1.14 24.63
N PHE A 390 -8.39 -0.09 24.32
CA PHE A 390 -7.08 0.23 24.89
C PHE A 390 -7.18 1.45 25.83
N ASP A 391 -6.25 1.57 26.75
CA ASP A 391 -6.14 2.72 27.67
C ASP A 391 -5.44 3.94 27.05
N GLY A 392 -5.17 3.91 25.74
CA GLY A 392 -4.56 4.98 24.95
C GLY A 392 -5.17 5.08 23.56
N GLU A 393 -4.77 6.10 22.82
CA GLU A 393 -5.19 6.29 21.43
C GLU A 393 -4.33 5.46 20.50
N VAL A 394 -4.92 4.55 19.74
CA VAL A 394 -4.27 3.82 18.65
C VAL A 394 -4.09 4.78 17.47
N LEU A 395 -2.86 5.03 17.08
CA LEU A 395 -2.53 5.93 15.97
C LEU A 395 -2.33 5.19 14.66
N SER A 396 -1.78 3.98 14.73
CA SER A 396 -1.53 3.13 13.56
C SER A 396 -1.43 1.68 13.98
N MET A 397 -1.67 0.79 13.04
CA MET A 397 -1.56 -0.65 13.22
C MET A 397 -0.96 -1.33 11.99
N SER A 398 -0.29 -2.45 12.22
CA SER A 398 0.25 -3.31 11.16
C SER A 398 0.21 -4.75 11.62
N ILE A 399 -0.06 -5.68 10.71
CA ILE A 399 -0.02 -7.12 10.99
C ILE A 399 1.16 -7.72 10.24
N LEU A 400 1.97 -8.50 10.96
CA LEU A 400 3.07 -9.25 10.38
C LEU A 400 3.01 -10.70 10.89
N GLY A 401 2.62 -11.62 10.00
CA GLY A 401 2.31 -12.99 10.39
C GLY A 401 1.12 -13.05 11.35
N SER A 402 1.33 -13.60 12.55
CA SER A 402 0.33 -13.67 13.62
C SER A 402 0.48 -12.58 14.69
N ASP A 403 1.34 -11.58 14.43
CA ASP A 403 1.58 -10.48 15.36
C ASP A 403 0.96 -9.17 14.84
N VAL A 404 0.23 -8.48 15.69
CA VAL A 404 -0.28 -7.13 15.47
C VAL A 404 0.62 -6.14 16.18
N PHE A 405 1.16 -5.19 15.45
CA PHE A 405 1.94 -4.08 15.98
C PHE A 405 1.06 -2.84 16.04
N LEU A 406 0.99 -2.22 17.20
CA LEU A 406 0.16 -1.06 17.49
C LEU A 406 1.03 0.10 17.95
N LEU A 407 0.88 1.26 17.31
CA LEU A 407 1.44 2.50 17.81
C LEU A 407 0.37 3.19 18.66
N ILE A 408 0.58 3.23 19.97
CA ILE A 408 -0.39 3.76 20.94
C ILE A 408 0.17 5.00 21.63
N LYS A 409 -0.65 6.06 21.64
CA LYS A 409 -0.35 7.29 22.38
C LYS A 409 -1.07 7.27 23.73
N ARG A 410 -0.29 7.41 24.82
CA ARG A 410 -0.79 7.57 26.19
C ARG A 410 -0.21 8.85 26.77
N SER A 411 -1.08 9.77 27.13
CA SER A 411 -0.66 11.12 27.55
C SER A 411 0.24 11.78 26.48
N SER A 412 1.49 12.02 26.79
CA SER A 412 2.47 12.63 25.86
C SER A 412 3.47 11.63 25.26
N LYS A 413 3.35 10.33 25.57
CA LYS A 413 4.30 9.31 25.14
C LYS A 413 3.71 8.39 24.07
N LEU A 414 4.59 7.92 23.18
CA LEU A 414 4.27 6.92 22.17
C LEU A 414 4.85 5.56 22.61
N TYR A 415 4.05 4.53 22.43
CA TYR A 415 4.42 3.15 22.71
C TYR A 415 4.19 2.30 21.46
N LEU A 416 5.20 1.51 21.11
CA LEU A 416 5.05 0.45 20.13
C LEU A 416 4.75 -0.83 20.91
N GLU A 417 3.56 -1.37 20.72
CA GLU A 417 3.08 -2.57 21.40
C GLU A 417 2.84 -3.69 20.41
N LYS A 418 3.12 -4.90 20.85
CA LYS A 418 2.93 -6.12 20.07
C LYS A 418 1.85 -6.98 20.72
N LEU A 419 0.87 -7.40 19.94
CA LEU A 419 -0.17 -8.33 20.32
C LEU A 419 -0.07 -9.57 19.44
N THR A 420 0.14 -10.73 20.04
CA THR A 420 0.22 -12.00 19.31
C THR A 420 -1.16 -12.64 19.23
N LEU A 421 -1.62 -12.93 18.02
CA LEU A 421 -2.92 -13.54 17.72
C LEU A 421 -2.90 -15.05 17.83
N SER A 422 -1.71 -15.66 17.71
CA SER A 422 -1.54 -17.11 17.78
C SER A 422 -2.04 -17.68 19.10
N THR A 423 -2.74 -18.78 19.02
CA THR A 423 -3.16 -19.58 20.17
C THR A 423 -2.08 -20.54 20.66
N ASP A 424 -0.86 -20.47 20.12
CA ASP A 424 0.26 -21.31 20.52
C ASP A 424 0.58 -21.11 22.01
N PRO A 425 0.41 -22.14 22.85
CA PRO A 425 0.71 -22.05 24.27
C PRO A 425 2.17 -21.70 24.54
N ALA A 426 3.10 -22.08 23.67
CA ALA A 426 4.53 -21.84 23.85
C ALA A 426 4.92 -20.36 23.96
N SER A 427 4.15 -19.46 23.36
CA SER A 427 4.40 -18.01 23.42
C SER A 427 3.83 -17.32 24.69
N LEU A 428 3.04 -18.03 25.49
CA LEU A 428 2.24 -17.47 26.59
C LEU A 428 2.49 -18.14 27.95
N VAL A 429 3.49 -18.99 28.08
CA VAL A 429 3.56 -20.03 29.09
C VAL A 429 4.07 -19.56 30.45
N MET A 430 3.25 -19.78 31.45
CA MET A 430 3.65 -20.09 32.83
C MET A 430 4.06 -21.57 32.95
N ASP A 431 4.65 -21.96 34.09
CA ASP A 431 4.82 -23.37 34.44
C ASP A 431 3.49 -24.12 34.21
N ASP A 432 3.53 -25.27 33.56
CA ASP A 432 2.38 -26.09 33.21
C ASP A 432 1.41 -25.52 32.14
N SER A 433 1.91 -24.79 31.16
CA SER A 433 1.14 -24.37 29.98
C SER A 433 -0.04 -23.43 30.24
N GLN A 434 0.01 -22.63 31.28
CA GLN A 434 -1.05 -21.66 31.60
C GLN A 434 -0.76 -20.29 31.00
N SER A 435 -1.74 -19.73 30.27
CA SER A 435 -1.66 -18.40 29.69
C SER A 435 -1.96 -17.31 30.72
N VAL A 436 -1.18 -16.24 30.76
CA VAL A 436 -1.45 -15.02 31.53
C VAL A 436 -2.00 -13.95 30.62
N HIS A 437 -3.26 -13.59 30.82
CA HIS A 437 -3.95 -12.55 30.05
C HIS A 437 -3.89 -11.20 30.78
N LEU A 438 -2.96 -10.35 30.37
CA LEU A 438 -2.78 -8.98 30.85
C LEU A 438 -2.51 -8.08 29.68
N ASP A 439 -3.05 -6.87 29.73
CA ASP A 439 -2.65 -5.80 28.80
C ASP A 439 -1.25 -5.29 29.17
N ARG A 440 -0.45 -4.87 28.17
CA ARG A 440 0.94 -4.40 28.33
C ARG A 440 1.82 -5.39 29.13
N ARG A 441 1.59 -6.68 28.93
CA ARG A 441 2.28 -7.74 29.65
C ARG A 441 3.78 -7.75 29.36
N VAL A 442 4.58 -7.80 30.40
CA VAL A 442 6.05 -8.01 30.34
C VAL A 442 6.46 -9.13 31.28
N GLU A 443 7.51 -9.87 30.93
CA GLU A 443 8.17 -10.82 31.78
C GLU A 443 9.33 -10.14 32.51
N LEU A 444 9.28 -10.13 33.83
CA LEU A 444 10.37 -9.69 34.68
C LEU A 444 11.19 -10.91 35.11
N LYS A 445 12.50 -10.88 34.84
CA LYS A 445 13.42 -11.98 35.17
C LYS A 445 14.85 -11.48 35.38
N THR A 446 15.63 -12.25 36.13
CA THR A 446 17.05 -12.00 36.32
C THR A 446 17.80 -12.12 34.99
N GLY A 447 18.64 -11.13 34.68
CA GLY A 447 19.32 -11.06 33.38
C GLY A 447 18.48 -10.51 32.23
N GLY A 448 17.25 -10.04 32.51
CA GLY A 448 16.35 -9.37 31.59
C GLY A 448 15.76 -8.10 32.20
N LEU A 449 14.47 -7.84 31.93
CA LEU A 449 13.76 -6.74 32.58
C LEU A 449 13.57 -7.08 34.07
N THR A 450 13.94 -6.14 34.95
CA THR A 450 13.73 -6.26 36.42
C THR A 450 12.60 -5.36 36.93
N SER A 451 12.13 -4.45 36.08
CA SER A 451 10.99 -3.55 36.33
C SER A 451 10.18 -3.34 35.07
N ILE A 452 8.95 -2.87 35.22
CA ILE A 452 8.11 -2.52 34.07
C ILE A 452 8.71 -1.36 33.27
N PRO A 453 8.73 -1.39 31.91
CA PRO A 453 9.34 -0.36 31.09
C PRO A 453 8.47 0.89 30.89
N TYR A 454 7.34 1.00 31.57
CA TYR A 454 6.37 2.08 31.43
C TYR A 454 5.94 2.63 32.81
N ALA A 455 6.16 3.92 33.01
CA ALA A 455 5.91 4.59 34.31
C ALA A 455 4.49 5.14 34.46
N ASP A 456 3.70 5.18 33.39
CA ASP A 456 2.36 5.79 33.32
C ASP A 456 1.20 4.83 33.69
N ALA A 457 1.50 3.58 33.99
CA ALA A 457 0.48 2.57 34.29
C ALA A 457 0.04 2.61 35.74
N THR A 458 -1.26 2.59 35.97
CA THR A 458 -1.89 2.38 37.27
C THR A 458 -2.54 1.02 37.31
N GLY A 459 -2.60 0.39 38.50
CA GLY A 459 -3.27 -0.90 38.67
C GLY A 459 -2.51 -2.10 38.13
N VAL A 460 -1.19 -1.99 37.97
CA VAL A 460 -0.35 -3.12 37.54
C VAL A 460 -0.45 -4.28 38.50
N GLN A 461 -0.70 -5.48 37.97
CA GLN A 461 -0.66 -6.73 38.71
C GLN A 461 0.63 -7.49 38.39
N TYR A 462 1.14 -8.17 39.41
CA TYR A 462 2.34 -9.01 39.34
C TYR A 462 1.94 -10.46 39.58
N ILE A 463 2.24 -11.35 38.65
CA ILE A 463 1.77 -12.71 38.62
C ILE A 463 2.96 -13.66 38.50
N LEU A 464 3.05 -14.60 39.43
CA LEU A 464 4.04 -15.68 39.37
C LEU A 464 3.70 -16.67 38.25
N GLN A 465 4.68 -17.44 37.80
CA GLN A 465 4.48 -18.55 36.85
C GLN A 465 3.41 -19.57 37.35
N THR A 466 3.18 -19.65 38.62
CA THR A 466 2.12 -20.50 39.23
C THR A 466 0.72 -19.92 39.11
N GLY A 467 0.54 -18.72 38.56
CA GLY A 467 -0.74 -17.99 38.51
C GLY A 467 -1.08 -17.19 39.76
N LYS A 468 -0.23 -17.21 40.80
CA LYS A 468 -0.47 -16.46 42.05
C LYS A 468 -0.17 -14.98 41.86
N ILE A 469 -1.09 -14.11 42.27
CA ILE A 469 -0.87 -12.65 42.33
C ILE A 469 0.01 -12.33 43.54
N ILE A 470 1.03 -11.50 43.35
CA ILE A 470 1.93 -11.01 44.39
C ILE A 470 1.94 -9.49 44.43
N THR A 471 2.49 -8.91 45.50
CA THR A 471 2.68 -7.47 45.62
C THR A 471 3.98 -7.00 44.94
N LEU A 472 4.09 -5.72 44.64
CA LEU A 472 5.32 -5.16 44.06
C LEU A 472 6.54 -5.40 44.98
N SER A 473 6.34 -5.34 46.31
CA SER A 473 7.42 -5.60 47.30
C SER A 473 7.97 -7.04 47.21
N ASP A 474 7.18 -8.00 46.77
CA ASP A 474 7.59 -9.40 46.67
C ASP A 474 8.37 -9.70 45.37
N VAL A 475 8.28 -8.83 44.36
CA VAL A 475 8.91 -9.05 43.03
C VAL A 475 10.41 -9.25 43.18
N SER A 476 11.12 -8.37 43.90
CA SER A 476 12.56 -8.48 44.07
C SER A 476 12.98 -9.79 44.71
N ALA A 477 12.23 -10.27 45.72
CA ALA A 477 12.48 -11.55 46.35
C ALA A 477 12.32 -12.74 45.39
N GLN A 478 11.31 -12.72 44.51
CA GLN A 478 11.11 -13.75 43.51
C GLN A 478 12.20 -13.74 42.42
N LEU A 479 12.61 -12.56 41.96
CA LEU A 479 13.72 -12.42 41.00
C LEU A 479 15.06 -12.93 41.59
N ALA A 480 15.32 -12.67 42.88
CA ALA A 480 16.48 -13.23 43.58
C ALA A 480 16.50 -14.76 43.64
N LEU A 481 15.34 -15.39 43.57
CA LEU A 481 15.17 -16.84 43.44
C LEU A 481 15.19 -17.34 42.01
N SER A 482 15.60 -16.49 41.04
CA SER A 482 15.62 -16.77 39.60
C SER A 482 14.26 -17.19 39.03
N LYS A 483 13.17 -16.70 39.62
CA LYS A 483 11.79 -16.95 39.13
C LYS A 483 11.35 -15.80 38.26
N SER A 484 10.63 -16.10 37.18
CA SER A 484 9.97 -15.11 36.35
C SER A 484 8.68 -14.60 36.99
N VAL A 485 8.43 -13.30 36.81
CA VAL A 485 7.20 -12.63 37.24
C VAL A 485 6.59 -11.93 36.04
N PHE A 486 5.34 -12.20 35.73
CA PHE A 486 4.59 -11.46 34.70
C PHE A 486 3.98 -10.21 35.33
N ALA A 487 4.21 -9.07 34.72
CA ALA A 487 3.62 -7.79 35.13
C ALA A 487 2.77 -7.23 34.00
N GLY A 488 1.63 -6.64 34.32
CA GLY A 488 0.76 -6.02 33.32
C GLY A 488 -0.53 -5.47 33.95
N ILE A 489 -1.43 -4.97 33.11
CA ILE A 489 -2.69 -4.36 33.54
C ILE A 489 -3.83 -5.34 33.28
N PRO A 490 -4.68 -5.65 34.26
CA PRO A 490 -5.86 -6.47 34.00
C PRO A 490 -6.85 -5.75 33.10
N PHE A 491 -7.47 -6.49 32.20
CA PHE A 491 -8.56 -6.00 31.36
C PHE A 491 -9.81 -6.85 31.56
N THR A 492 -10.96 -6.37 31.13
CA THR A 492 -12.22 -7.09 31.24
C THR A 492 -12.64 -7.61 29.88
N PHE A 493 -12.65 -8.94 29.71
CA PHE A 493 -13.38 -9.59 28.63
C PHE A 493 -14.87 -9.53 28.93
N LYS A 494 -15.68 -9.17 27.94
CA LYS A 494 -17.13 -9.09 28.07
C LYS A 494 -17.80 -9.62 26.81
N TYR A 495 -18.71 -10.57 26.99
CA TYR A 495 -19.52 -11.13 25.92
C TYR A 495 -21.00 -11.10 26.32
N ARG A 496 -21.82 -10.37 25.57
CA ARG A 496 -23.26 -10.35 25.75
C ARG A 496 -23.91 -11.37 24.85
N VAL A 497 -24.65 -12.31 25.48
CA VAL A 497 -25.43 -13.29 24.74
C VAL A 497 -26.59 -12.60 24.06
N SER A 498 -26.85 -12.90 22.78
CA SER A 498 -27.99 -12.37 22.04
C SER A 498 -29.30 -12.80 22.70
N GLU A 499 -30.35 -12.03 22.47
CA GLU A 499 -31.69 -12.39 22.90
C GLU A 499 -32.11 -13.72 22.29
N GLN A 500 -32.61 -14.63 23.13
CA GLN A 500 -33.07 -15.92 22.68
C GLN A 500 -34.50 -15.82 22.18
N VAL A 501 -34.69 -16.13 20.89
CA VAL A 501 -35.99 -16.09 20.20
C VAL A 501 -36.37 -17.49 19.71
N TYR A 502 -37.67 -17.77 19.67
CA TYR A 502 -38.16 -18.98 19.02
C TYR A 502 -38.33 -18.72 17.51
N LYS A 503 -37.74 -19.58 16.70
CA LYS A 503 -37.89 -19.57 15.27
C LYS A 503 -38.63 -20.81 14.79
N GLN A 504 -39.53 -20.62 13.85
CA GLN A 504 -40.21 -21.69 13.11
C GLN A 504 -39.95 -21.46 11.61
N ASN A 505 -39.38 -22.45 10.95
CA ASN A 505 -38.93 -22.31 9.53
C ASN A 505 -38.06 -21.06 9.32
N GLU A 506 -37.08 -20.85 10.19
CA GLU A 506 -36.15 -19.71 10.19
C GLU A 506 -36.76 -18.32 10.45
N VAL A 507 -38.06 -18.23 10.61
CA VAL A 507 -38.78 -17.00 10.93
C VAL A 507 -39.03 -16.89 12.44
N THR A 508 -38.72 -15.71 13.01
CA THR A 508 -39.01 -15.43 14.44
C THR A 508 -40.52 -15.37 14.68
N VAL A 509 -40.99 -16.12 15.67
CA VAL A 509 -42.40 -16.14 16.08
C VAL A 509 -42.59 -15.13 17.21
N GLU A 510 -43.01 -13.90 16.90
CA GLU A 510 -43.15 -12.78 17.86
C GLU A 510 -44.17 -13.02 18.96
N ILE A 511 -45.22 -13.81 18.69
CA ILE A 511 -46.23 -14.16 19.67
C ILE A 511 -45.78 -15.23 20.67
N ALA A 512 -44.66 -15.88 20.45
CA ALA A 512 -44.09 -16.87 21.31
C ALA A 512 -43.45 -16.20 22.56
N ARG A 513 -43.80 -16.67 23.72
CA ARG A 513 -43.15 -16.26 24.99
C ARG A 513 -42.17 -17.35 25.42
N LEU A 514 -40.90 -17.03 25.34
CA LEU A 514 -39.84 -17.91 25.82
C LEU A 514 -39.43 -17.50 27.23
N GLN A 515 -39.61 -18.41 28.20
CA GLN A 515 -39.12 -18.23 29.56
C GLN A 515 -37.92 -19.14 29.79
N ILE A 516 -36.75 -18.52 29.93
CA ILE A 516 -35.49 -19.24 30.17
C ILE A 516 -35.42 -19.60 31.65
N ARG A 517 -35.25 -20.90 31.95
CA ARG A 517 -35.06 -21.40 33.29
C ARG A 517 -33.59 -21.41 33.68
N ASN A 518 -32.77 -22.06 32.86
CA ASN A 518 -31.34 -22.17 33.06
C ASN A 518 -30.62 -21.97 31.73
N MET A 519 -29.36 -21.54 31.83
CA MET A 519 -28.42 -21.52 30.72
C MET A 519 -27.17 -22.30 31.11
N SER A 520 -26.71 -23.18 30.26
CA SER A 520 -25.51 -24.01 30.44
C SER A 520 -24.45 -23.60 29.45
N PHE A 521 -23.26 -23.29 29.95
CA PHE A 521 -22.12 -22.89 29.15
C PHE A 521 -21.10 -24.01 29.15
N ASN A 522 -20.77 -24.54 27.97
CA ASN A 522 -19.68 -25.49 27.79
C ASN A 522 -18.37 -24.72 27.62
N TYR A 523 -17.40 -25.10 28.42
CA TYR A 523 -16.09 -24.45 28.43
C TYR A 523 -14.95 -25.48 28.43
N SER A 524 -13.81 -25.09 27.93
CA SER A 524 -12.58 -25.89 27.95
C SER A 524 -11.41 -25.08 28.48
N GLU A 525 -10.50 -25.73 29.20
CA GLU A 525 -9.26 -25.13 29.70
C GLU A 525 -9.44 -23.70 30.25
N SER A 526 -10.47 -23.51 31.05
CA SER A 526 -10.84 -22.22 31.62
C SER A 526 -10.45 -22.16 33.10
N GLY A 527 -9.89 -21.02 33.52
CA GLY A 527 -9.49 -20.76 34.89
C GLY A 527 -10.49 -19.93 35.67
N PHE A 528 -11.16 -18.99 34.99
CA PHE A 528 -12.12 -18.08 35.64
C PHE A 528 -13.06 -17.46 34.61
N PHE A 529 -14.32 -17.32 34.95
CA PHE A 529 -15.29 -16.42 34.34
C PHE A 529 -16.51 -16.22 35.24
N GLU A 530 -17.26 -15.17 34.98
CA GLU A 530 -18.49 -14.83 35.64
C GLU A 530 -19.62 -14.74 34.61
N VAL A 531 -20.81 -15.23 34.99
CA VAL A 531 -22.02 -15.03 34.22
C VAL A 531 -22.94 -14.11 35.00
N VAL A 532 -23.15 -12.92 34.47
CA VAL A 532 -24.01 -11.90 35.08
C VAL A 532 -25.37 -11.95 34.40
N VAL A 533 -26.40 -12.22 35.18
CA VAL A 533 -27.79 -12.24 34.74
C VAL A 533 -28.46 -10.98 35.26
N THR A 534 -28.73 -10.02 34.37
CA THR A 534 -29.34 -8.73 34.70
C THR A 534 -30.76 -8.67 34.17
N PRO A 535 -31.78 -8.82 35.02
CA PRO A 535 -33.16 -8.57 34.61
C PRO A 535 -33.36 -7.10 34.28
N LEU A 536 -34.19 -6.79 33.26
CA LEU A 536 -34.49 -5.41 32.94
C LEU A 536 -35.17 -4.67 34.10
N PRO A 537 -35.01 -3.34 34.21
CA PRO A 537 -35.53 -2.55 35.34
C PRO A 537 -37.04 -2.74 35.61
N SER A 538 -37.81 -2.99 34.56
CA SER A 538 -39.26 -3.27 34.65
C SER A 538 -39.62 -4.49 35.51
N SER A 539 -38.67 -5.38 35.76
CA SER A 539 -38.88 -6.61 36.53
C SER A 539 -38.78 -6.45 38.05
N GLY A 540 -38.20 -5.33 38.53
CA GLY A 540 -37.94 -5.08 39.94
C GLY A 540 -36.92 -6.04 40.58
N ARG A 541 -36.20 -6.82 39.77
CA ARG A 541 -35.22 -7.81 40.25
C ARG A 541 -33.81 -7.26 40.15
N VAL A 542 -32.91 -7.72 41.01
CA VAL A 542 -31.50 -7.35 41.07
C VAL A 542 -30.66 -8.28 40.19
N ALA A 543 -29.61 -7.76 39.60
CA ALA A 543 -28.61 -8.55 38.85
C ALA A 543 -27.97 -9.60 39.75
N ARG A 544 -27.67 -10.76 39.18
CA ARG A 544 -27.02 -11.89 39.86
C ARG A 544 -25.76 -12.26 39.13
N THR A 545 -24.67 -12.39 39.86
CA THR A 545 -23.38 -12.88 39.35
C THR A 545 -23.18 -14.33 39.77
N ASN A 546 -22.92 -15.20 38.83
CA ASN A 546 -22.58 -16.60 39.04
C ASN A 546 -21.13 -16.77 38.62
N THR A 547 -20.27 -17.11 39.57
CA THR A 547 -18.82 -17.17 39.38
C THR A 547 -18.36 -18.61 39.19
N PHE A 548 -17.64 -18.85 38.10
CA PHE A 548 -16.84 -20.05 37.86
C PHE A 548 -15.40 -19.79 38.27
N SER A 549 -14.79 -20.71 39.00
CA SER A 549 -13.37 -20.70 39.33
C SER A 549 -12.80 -22.11 39.18
N GLY A 550 -11.67 -22.22 38.48
CA GLY A 550 -10.94 -23.47 38.31
C GLY A 550 -10.27 -23.99 39.61
N VAL A 551 -10.45 -23.29 40.74
CA VAL A 551 -9.91 -23.73 42.02
C VAL A 551 -10.73 -24.92 42.54
N ILE A 552 -10.06 -26.07 42.66
CA ILE A 552 -10.69 -27.28 43.23
C ILE A 552 -10.49 -27.29 44.75
N VAL A 553 -11.59 -27.34 45.49
CA VAL A 553 -11.55 -27.52 46.94
C VAL A 553 -11.01 -28.93 47.24
N GLY A 554 -9.92 -28.98 47.99
CA GLY A 554 -9.25 -30.26 48.32
C GLY A 554 -8.07 -30.61 47.43
N SER A 555 -7.64 -29.72 46.51
CA SER A 555 -6.40 -29.90 45.78
C SER A 555 -5.21 -29.91 46.73
N THR A 556 -4.33 -30.91 46.58
CA THR A 556 -3.10 -31.05 47.36
C THR A 556 -2.00 -30.08 46.97
N VAL A 557 -2.17 -29.36 45.88
CA VAL A 557 -1.17 -28.40 45.34
C VAL A 557 -1.58 -26.99 45.74
N LEU A 558 -0.90 -26.44 46.74
CA LEU A 558 -1.10 -25.06 47.17
C LEU A 558 -0.53 -24.08 46.13
N ASN A 559 -1.26 -23.00 45.86
CA ASN A 559 -0.87 -21.91 44.98
C ASN A 559 -0.77 -22.24 43.48
N LYS A 560 -1.29 -23.39 43.04
CA LYS A 560 -1.41 -23.73 41.62
C LYS A 560 -2.83 -23.43 41.15
N GLN A 561 -2.93 -22.63 40.09
CA GLN A 561 -4.18 -22.40 39.40
C GLN A 561 -4.41 -23.55 38.40
N THR A 562 -5.58 -24.19 38.47
CA THR A 562 -5.93 -25.28 37.56
C THR A 562 -6.90 -24.78 36.49
N LEU A 563 -6.69 -25.23 35.25
CA LEU A 563 -7.64 -25.06 34.16
C LEU A 563 -8.58 -26.27 34.14
N GLN A 564 -9.87 -26.02 33.95
CA GLN A 564 -10.89 -27.05 33.90
C GLN A 564 -11.68 -26.99 32.60
N SER A 565 -12.26 -28.11 32.23
CA SER A 565 -13.20 -28.25 31.12
C SER A 565 -14.49 -28.89 31.65
N GLY A 566 -15.64 -28.43 31.17
CA GLY A 566 -16.93 -28.93 31.60
C GLY A 566 -18.09 -28.03 31.20
N THR A 567 -19.18 -28.16 31.95
CA THR A 567 -20.40 -27.38 31.73
C THR A 567 -20.75 -26.61 33.01
N PHE A 568 -20.94 -25.29 32.86
CA PHE A 568 -21.34 -24.40 33.95
C PHE A 568 -22.78 -23.96 33.76
N ARG A 569 -23.66 -24.39 34.69
CA ARG A 569 -25.10 -24.13 34.64
C ARG A 569 -25.48 -22.95 35.52
N VAL A 570 -26.23 -22.00 34.92
CA VAL A 570 -26.63 -20.74 35.54
C VAL A 570 -28.14 -20.59 35.52
N PRO A 571 -28.79 -20.32 36.67
CA PRO A 571 -30.22 -20.07 36.72
C PRO A 571 -30.52 -18.65 36.19
N VAL A 572 -31.38 -18.56 35.17
CA VAL A 572 -31.83 -17.29 34.56
C VAL A 572 -33.20 -16.88 35.12
N LEU A 573 -34.15 -17.78 35.11
CA LEU A 573 -35.49 -17.61 35.66
C LEU A 573 -36.21 -16.34 35.19
N SER A 574 -36.07 -15.99 33.92
CA SER A 574 -36.63 -14.78 33.34
C SER A 574 -37.14 -15.04 31.92
N LYS A 575 -37.99 -14.14 31.41
CA LYS A 575 -38.31 -14.14 29.99
C LYS A 575 -37.09 -13.71 29.17
N SER A 576 -36.98 -14.23 27.96
CA SER A 576 -35.85 -13.91 27.06
C SER A 576 -35.74 -12.43 26.73
N ASP A 577 -36.86 -11.76 26.53
CA ASP A 577 -36.99 -10.33 26.22
C ASP A 577 -36.75 -9.41 27.44
N ASN A 578 -36.69 -9.95 28.66
CA ASN A 578 -36.58 -9.18 29.89
C ASN A 578 -35.28 -9.44 30.67
N VAL A 579 -34.25 -9.97 30.03
CA VAL A 579 -33.01 -10.31 30.70
C VAL A 579 -31.80 -10.07 29.77
N ILE A 580 -30.73 -9.54 30.34
CA ILE A 580 -29.43 -9.44 29.71
C ILE A 580 -28.53 -10.48 30.38
N ILE A 581 -27.89 -11.32 29.60
CA ILE A 581 -26.96 -12.34 30.05
C ILE A 581 -25.58 -11.98 29.50
N GLU A 582 -24.63 -11.73 30.39
CA GLU A 582 -23.27 -11.35 30.04
C GLU A 582 -22.26 -12.28 30.70
N ILE A 583 -21.28 -12.71 29.90
CA ILE A 583 -20.11 -13.45 30.39
C ILE A 583 -18.98 -12.46 30.54
N GLN A 584 -18.31 -12.45 31.67
CA GLN A 584 -17.23 -11.54 31.98
C GLN A 584 -16.02 -12.27 32.53
N ASN A 585 -14.83 -11.79 32.23
CA ASN A 585 -13.60 -12.20 32.90
C ASN A 585 -12.70 -10.98 33.10
N ASN A 586 -12.44 -10.64 34.36
CA ASN A 586 -11.57 -9.54 34.78
C ASN A 586 -10.27 -10.03 35.44
N LYS A 587 -9.95 -11.34 35.30
CA LYS A 587 -8.75 -11.95 35.84
C LYS A 587 -7.74 -12.25 34.70
N HIS A 588 -6.51 -12.48 35.11
CA HIS A 588 -5.44 -12.89 34.21
C HIS A 588 -5.57 -14.32 33.66
N LEU A 589 -6.58 -15.05 34.03
CA LEU A 589 -6.81 -16.45 33.68
C LEU A 589 -7.60 -16.59 32.38
N PRO A 590 -7.36 -17.64 31.59
CA PRO A 590 -8.10 -17.89 30.38
C PRO A 590 -9.56 -18.25 30.62
N SER A 591 -10.43 -17.89 29.68
CA SER A 591 -11.80 -18.39 29.56
C SER A 591 -12.06 -18.75 28.09
N ARG A 592 -12.24 -20.03 27.84
CA ARG A 592 -12.53 -20.59 26.52
C ARG A 592 -13.93 -21.19 26.53
N LEU A 593 -14.89 -20.44 26.00
CA LEU A 593 -16.28 -20.82 25.86
C LEU A 593 -16.49 -21.49 24.51
N GLN A 594 -17.14 -22.63 24.48
CA GLN A 594 -17.37 -23.43 23.29
C GLN A 594 -18.79 -23.31 22.77
N SER A 595 -19.78 -23.48 23.65
CA SER A 595 -21.20 -23.41 23.30
C SER A 595 -22.03 -22.98 24.48
N ALA A 596 -23.24 -22.56 24.21
CA ALA A 596 -24.25 -22.29 25.24
C ALA A 596 -25.57 -22.96 24.86
N GLU A 597 -26.20 -23.56 25.84
CA GLU A 597 -27.52 -24.19 25.73
C GLU A 597 -28.46 -23.57 26.72
N TYR A 598 -29.72 -23.44 26.39
CA TYR A 598 -30.72 -23.00 27.35
C TYR A 598 -31.87 -24.01 27.50
N GLU A 599 -32.39 -24.07 28.68
CA GLU A 599 -33.59 -24.83 29.06
C GLU A 599 -34.68 -23.84 29.46
N GLY A 600 -35.86 -23.98 28.86
CA GLY A 600 -36.92 -23.05 29.16
C GLY A 600 -38.30 -23.56 28.76
N PHE A 601 -39.31 -22.73 28.99
CA PHE A 601 -40.69 -22.99 28.61
C PHE A 601 -41.11 -22.07 27.47
N LEU A 602 -41.66 -22.66 26.42
CA LEU A 602 -42.22 -21.94 25.29
C LEU A 602 -43.74 -21.93 25.39
N VAL A 603 -44.34 -20.75 25.40
CA VAL A 603 -45.78 -20.57 25.32
C VAL A 603 -46.11 -19.84 24.04
N VAL A 604 -46.68 -20.54 23.08
CA VAL A 604 -47.20 -19.94 21.86
C VAL A 604 -48.67 -19.62 22.11
N ARG A 605 -49.03 -18.33 22.08
CA ARG A 605 -50.42 -17.91 22.15
C ARG A 605 -51.05 -18.14 20.75
N SER A 606 -52.12 -18.92 20.72
CA SER A 606 -52.95 -19.00 19.52
C SER A 606 -53.49 -17.59 19.24
N PRO A 607 -53.38 -17.10 17.97
CA PRO A 607 -54.09 -15.87 17.64
C PRO A 607 -55.58 -16.11 17.92
N ARG A 608 -56.13 -15.31 18.79
CA ARG A 608 -57.58 -15.24 18.93
C ARG A 608 -58.09 -14.63 17.63
N GLY A 609 -58.76 -15.43 16.80
CA GLY A 609 -59.52 -14.99 15.66
C GLY A 609 -60.62 -14.04 16.05
#